data_719055d333883ee7685294da7a03b55a
#
_entry.id   719055d333883ee7685294da7a03b55a
#
_cell.length_a   1.000
_cell.length_b   1.000
_cell.length_c   1.000
_cell.angle_alpha   90.00
_cell.angle_beta   90.00
_cell.angle_gamma   90.00
#
_symmetry.space_group_name_H-M   'P 1'
#
loop_
_entity.id
_entity.type
_entity.pdbx_description
1 polymer ?
#
loop_
_entity_poly.entity_id
_entity_poly.type
_entity_poly.pdbx_seq_one_letter_code
_entity_poly.pdbx_strand_id
1 'polypeptide(L)'
;MKRFFPFVAFWFSMTVLSAQSAIERVIEIRHAYAEAQTMMLHAIEEPNMDNSMHIEMRRMFGGTGMQHYTIDYFSGDFSEEEPMEGVFVWSPYFSRVKYNCAARVTVTEYLIEPRTGALMFVYTKSDDHPLDFSEIGEGVYELRKYYYSDGTYCTGSLKVTLPDGSEKSLDEELNAKIHPFDADADENNYVRYLISIHNHMMNNE
;
A
#
# COMPACT_ATOMS: atom_id res chain seq x y z
N MET A 1 -15.34 -25.94 43.68
CA MET A 1 -14.47 -25.92 42.48
C MET A 1 -15.31 -26.09 41.22
N LYS A 2 -15.96 -25.06 40.71
CA LYS A 2 -16.67 -25.09 39.40
C LYS A 2 -16.97 -23.65 39.01
N ARG A 3 -16.01 -22.92 38.39
CA ARG A 3 -16.30 -21.62 37.72
C ARG A 3 -15.12 -21.06 36.92
N PHE A 4 -14.28 -21.90 36.29
CA PHE A 4 -13.11 -21.41 35.52
C PHE A 4 -13.12 -21.80 34.03
N PHE A 5 -14.15 -22.50 33.53
CA PHE A 5 -14.15 -23.03 32.14
C PHE A 5 -14.72 -22.13 31.03
N PRO A 6 -15.59 -21.13 31.28
CA PRO A 6 -16.14 -20.34 30.17
C PRO A 6 -15.17 -19.25 29.66
N PHE A 7 -14.19 -18.81 30.45
CA PHE A 7 -13.31 -17.71 30.07
C PHE A 7 -12.25 -18.08 29.02
N VAL A 8 -11.72 -19.28 29.10
CA VAL A 8 -10.69 -19.78 28.17
C VAL A 8 -11.28 -20.07 26.79
N ALA A 9 -12.52 -20.60 26.74
CA ALA A 9 -13.22 -20.87 25.48
C ALA A 9 -13.57 -19.59 24.72
N PHE A 10 -13.89 -18.52 25.44
CA PHE A 10 -14.22 -17.22 24.84
C PHE A 10 -12.98 -16.54 24.23
N TRP A 11 -11.80 -16.63 24.86
CA TRP A 11 -10.56 -16.12 24.31
C TRP A 11 -10.10 -16.87 23.05
N PHE A 12 -10.27 -18.20 23.05
CA PHE A 12 -9.89 -19.01 21.89
C PHE A 12 -10.80 -18.74 20.68
N SER A 13 -12.09 -18.53 20.93
CA SER A 13 -13.04 -18.18 19.84
C SER A 13 -12.78 -16.77 19.27
N MET A 14 -12.36 -15.79 20.07
CA MET A 14 -11.98 -14.46 19.56
C MET A 14 -10.72 -14.49 18.68
N THR A 15 -9.72 -15.28 19.05
CA THR A 15 -8.49 -15.37 18.24
C THR A 15 -8.73 -16.07 16.90
N VAL A 16 -9.59 -17.08 16.86
CA VAL A 16 -9.96 -17.76 15.61
C VAL A 16 -10.80 -16.85 14.70
N LEU A 17 -11.75 -16.08 15.24
CA LEU A 17 -12.50 -15.11 14.46
C LEU A 17 -11.60 -13.99 13.89
N SER A 18 -10.63 -13.51 14.67
CA SER A 18 -9.69 -12.49 14.21
C SER A 18 -8.80 -13.01 13.08
N ALA A 19 -8.30 -14.23 13.18
CA ALA A 19 -7.47 -14.84 12.12
C ALA A 19 -8.26 -15.09 10.83
N GLN A 20 -9.50 -15.55 10.94
CA GLN A 20 -10.39 -15.74 9.78
C GLN A 20 -10.71 -14.40 9.10
N SER A 21 -10.97 -13.37 9.86
CA SER A 21 -11.18 -12.02 9.35
C SER A 21 -9.95 -11.47 8.61
N ALA A 22 -8.74 -11.72 9.09
CA ALA A 22 -7.52 -11.29 8.40
C ALA A 22 -7.34 -12.00 7.06
N ILE A 23 -7.60 -13.31 6.98
CA ILE A 23 -7.52 -14.07 5.72
C ILE A 23 -8.54 -13.56 4.71
N GLU A 24 -9.78 -13.36 5.13
CA GLU A 24 -10.85 -12.82 4.27
C GLU A 24 -10.47 -11.43 3.75
N ARG A 25 -9.94 -10.57 4.62
CA ARG A 25 -9.49 -9.24 4.24
C ARG A 25 -8.34 -9.27 3.22
N VAL A 26 -7.38 -10.16 3.39
CA VAL A 26 -6.27 -10.34 2.42
C VAL A 26 -6.79 -10.79 1.07
N ILE A 27 -7.77 -11.69 1.02
CA ILE A 27 -8.38 -12.15 -0.24
C ILE A 27 -9.10 -10.99 -0.95
N GLU A 28 -9.92 -10.25 -0.20
CA GLU A 28 -10.62 -9.06 -0.70
C GLU A 28 -9.64 -8.04 -1.31
N ILE A 29 -8.59 -7.70 -0.57
CA ILE A 29 -7.57 -6.75 -1.02
C ILE A 29 -6.84 -7.24 -2.27
N ARG A 30 -6.53 -8.54 -2.38
CA ARG A 30 -5.89 -9.10 -3.58
C ARG A 30 -6.78 -8.98 -4.81
N HIS A 31 -8.07 -9.16 -4.68
CA HIS A 31 -9.02 -8.94 -5.78
C HIS A 31 -9.05 -7.46 -6.17
N ALA A 32 -9.24 -6.56 -5.21
CA ALA A 32 -9.25 -5.12 -5.45
C ALA A 32 -7.93 -4.62 -6.10
N TYR A 33 -6.78 -5.17 -5.67
CA TYR A 33 -5.49 -4.84 -6.26
C TYR A 33 -5.38 -5.30 -7.73
N ALA A 34 -5.85 -6.50 -8.06
CA ALA A 34 -5.86 -6.97 -9.45
C ALA A 34 -6.78 -6.13 -10.35
N GLU A 35 -7.94 -5.74 -9.85
CA GLU A 35 -8.86 -4.84 -10.54
C GLU A 35 -8.22 -3.46 -10.75
N ALA A 36 -7.63 -2.87 -9.71
CA ALA A 36 -6.94 -1.59 -9.78
C ALA A 36 -5.78 -1.61 -10.79
N GLN A 37 -5.01 -2.70 -10.85
CA GLN A 37 -3.96 -2.85 -11.87
C GLN A 37 -4.54 -2.88 -13.29
N THR A 38 -5.68 -3.52 -13.50
CA THR A 38 -6.36 -3.55 -14.80
C THR A 38 -6.85 -2.15 -15.20
N MET A 39 -7.47 -1.43 -14.27
CA MET A 39 -7.91 -0.04 -14.49
C MET A 39 -6.72 0.88 -14.78
N MET A 40 -5.61 0.73 -14.05
CA MET A 40 -4.37 1.47 -14.28
C MET A 40 -3.82 1.24 -15.69
N LEU A 41 -3.77 -0.02 -16.15
CA LEU A 41 -3.30 -0.33 -17.51
C LEU A 41 -4.19 0.32 -18.56
N HIS A 42 -5.49 0.28 -18.38
CA HIS A 42 -6.43 0.97 -19.28
C HIS A 42 -6.21 2.49 -19.28
N ALA A 43 -6.02 3.10 -18.11
CA ALA A 43 -5.72 4.53 -18.00
C ALA A 43 -4.38 4.93 -18.65
N ILE A 44 -3.41 4.03 -18.69
CA ILE A 44 -2.13 4.23 -19.40
C ILE A 44 -2.31 4.13 -20.92
N GLU A 45 -3.14 3.18 -21.40
CA GLU A 45 -3.40 2.98 -22.83
C GLU A 45 -4.29 4.09 -23.40
N GLU A 46 -5.25 4.57 -22.63
CA GLU A 46 -6.19 5.63 -23.00
C GLU A 46 -6.13 6.78 -21.98
N PRO A 47 -5.04 7.55 -21.95
CA PRO A 47 -4.88 8.61 -20.95
C PRO A 47 -5.90 9.72 -21.17
N ASN A 48 -6.56 10.06 -20.09
CA ASN A 48 -7.53 11.14 -19.99
C ASN A 48 -7.10 12.02 -18.81
N MET A 49 -7.33 13.31 -18.86
CA MET A 49 -6.89 14.27 -17.85
C MET A 49 -7.46 13.96 -16.45
N ASP A 50 -8.60 13.25 -16.41
CA ASP A 50 -9.31 12.96 -15.17
C ASP A 50 -8.87 11.65 -14.51
N ASN A 51 -8.21 10.73 -15.24
CA ASN A 51 -7.94 9.37 -14.74
C ASN A 51 -6.50 9.11 -14.30
N SER A 52 -5.56 10.00 -14.61
CA SER A 52 -4.16 9.83 -14.23
C SER A 52 -3.42 11.14 -14.05
N MET A 53 -2.51 11.19 -13.09
CA MET A 53 -1.58 12.28 -12.86
C MET A 53 -0.17 11.77 -12.70
N HIS A 54 0.78 12.48 -13.32
CA HIS A 54 2.21 12.20 -13.25
C HIS A 54 2.94 13.37 -12.60
N ILE A 55 3.74 13.07 -11.55
CA ILE A 55 4.57 14.04 -10.84
C ILE A 55 6.01 13.56 -10.87
N GLU A 56 6.91 14.40 -11.33
CA GLU A 56 8.36 14.15 -11.33
C GLU A 56 9.08 15.15 -10.43
N MET A 57 9.90 14.64 -9.51
CA MET A 57 10.71 15.46 -8.63
C MET A 57 12.18 15.04 -8.70
N ARG A 58 13.08 16.01 -8.80
CA ARG A 58 14.53 15.80 -8.79
C ARG A 58 15.15 16.61 -7.67
N ARG A 59 16.00 15.96 -6.88
CA ARG A 59 16.72 16.61 -5.79
C ARG A 59 18.18 16.19 -5.80
N MET A 60 19.07 17.16 -5.68
CA MET A 60 20.52 16.92 -5.56
C MET A 60 20.91 17.03 -4.09
N PHE A 61 21.55 15.98 -3.56
CA PHE A 61 22.14 15.99 -2.24
C PHE A 61 23.67 15.91 -2.34
N GLY A 62 24.35 16.75 -1.57
CA GLY A 62 25.80 16.65 -1.42
C GLY A 62 26.16 15.30 -0.79
N GLY A 63 26.97 14.50 -1.51
CA GLY A 63 27.46 13.20 -1.04
C GLY A 63 26.68 11.97 -1.50
N THR A 64 25.36 12.06 -1.80
CA THR A 64 24.56 10.92 -2.26
C THR A 64 24.13 11.02 -3.73
N GLY A 65 24.38 12.15 -4.38
CA GLY A 65 24.03 12.36 -5.78
C GLY A 65 22.57 12.79 -6.00
N MET A 66 22.09 12.55 -7.22
CA MET A 66 20.73 12.92 -7.62
C MET A 66 19.73 11.88 -7.12
N GLN A 67 18.72 12.36 -6.46
CA GLN A 67 17.51 11.59 -6.12
C GLN A 67 16.42 11.97 -7.09
N HIS A 68 15.73 10.97 -7.61
CA HIS A 68 14.65 11.12 -8.57
C HIS A 68 13.43 10.36 -8.08
N TYR A 69 12.32 11.07 -7.93
CA TYR A 69 11.00 10.54 -7.58
C TYR A 69 10.06 10.70 -8.76
N THR A 70 9.37 9.64 -9.09
CA THR A 70 8.26 9.66 -10.02
C THR A 70 7.04 9.14 -9.26
N ILE A 71 5.95 9.90 -9.30
CA ILE A 71 4.67 9.52 -8.68
C ILE A 71 3.64 9.50 -9.79
N ASP A 72 3.10 8.33 -10.07
CA ASP A 72 1.93 8.15 -10.91
C ASP A 72 0.77 7.82 -9.98
N TYR A 73 -0.35 8.54 -10.10
CA TYR A 73 -1.57 8.14 -9.42
C TYR A 73 -2.75 8.12 -10.38
N PHE A 74 -3.70 7.26 -10.06
CA PHE A 74 -4.85 6.97 -10.90
C PHE A 74 -6.12 7.19 -10.09
N SER A 75 -7.09 7.82 -10.72
CA SER A 75 -8.41 8.12 -10.17
C SER A 75 -9.51 7.57 -11.08
N GLY A 76 -10.69 7.40 -10.53
CA GLY A 76 -11.85 6.90 -11.26
C GLY A 76 -13.15 7.34 -10.61
N ASP A 77 -14.25 7.17 -11.34
CA ASP A 77 -15.58 7.38 -10.81
C ASP A 77 -16.08 6.11 -10.13
N PHE A 78 -16.31 6.20 -8.82
CA PHE A 78 -16.82 5.13 -7.97
C PHE A 78 -18.18 5.46 -7.37
N SER A 79 -18.93 6.39 -7.96
CA SER A 79 -20.28 6.71 -7.51
C SER A 79 -21.24 5.51 -7.71
N GLU A 80 -22.06 5.20 -6.70
CA GLU A 80 -23.08 4.15 -6.80
C GLU A 80 -24.39 4.64 -7.46
N GLU A 81 -24.60 5.93 -7.46
CA GLU A 81 -25.79 6.56 -8.06
C GLU A 81 -25.42 7.09 -9.44
N GLU A 82 -26.37 7.06 -10.37
CA GLU A 82 -26.23 7.80 -11.62
C GLU A 82 -25.83 9.24 -11.24
N PRO A 83 -24.68 9.73 -11.72
CA PRO A 83 -24.22 11.05 -11.32
C PRO A 83 -25.35 12.06 -11.62
N MET A 84 -25.75 12.84 -10.64
CA MET A 84 -26.60 14.00 -10.88
C MET A 84 -25.92 14.78 -12.00
N GLU A 85 -26.67 15.11 -13.06
CA GLU A 85 -26.11 15.72 -14.27
C GLU A 85 -25.01 16.75 -13.93
N GLY A 86 -23.76 16.42 -14.26
CA GLY A 86 -22.61 17.30 -14.16
C GLY A 86 -21.77 17.20 -12.88
N VAL A 87 -22.01 16.27 -11.95
CA VAL A 87 -21.17 16.08 -10.76
C VAL A 87 -20.51 14.70 -10.81
N PHE A 88 -19.29 14.65 -11.29
CA PHE A 88 -18.45 13.45 -11.21
C PHE A 88 -17.56 13.55 -9.97
N VAL A 89 -17.59 12.51 -9.10
CA VAL A 89 -16.69 12.44 -7.95
C VAL A 89 -15.58 11.47 -8.30
N TRP A 90 -14.49 12.00 -8.83
CA TRP A 90 -13.28 11.25 -9.09
C TRP A 90 -12.53 11.00 -7.79
N SER A 91 -12.12 9.78 -7.56
CA SER A 91 -11.38 9.40 -6.34
C SER A 91 -10.11 8.64 -6.69
N PRO A 92 -8.98 8.95 -6.05
CA PRO A 92 -7.76 8.17 -6.19
C PRO A 92 -7.99 6.74 -5.70
N TYR A 93 -7.58 5.74 -6.50
CA TYR A 93 -7.67 4.34 -6.13
C TYR A 93 -6.32 3.62 -6.14
N PHE A 94 -5.34 4.16 -6.87
CA PHE A 94 -4.03 3.55 -7.01
C PHE A 94 -2.94 4.60 -7.19
N SER A 95 -1.78 4.36 -6.56
CA SER A 95 -0.59 5.18 -6.80
C SER A 95 0.65 4.31 -6.89
N ARG A 96 1.56 4.67 -7.81
CA ARG A 96 2.87 4.07 -7.95
C ARG A 96 3.95 5.13 -7.77
N VAL A 97 4.83 4.90 -6.81
CA VAL A 97 6.00 5.74 -6.56
C VAL A 97 7.24 4.98 -6.97
N LYS A 98 8.05 5.58 -7.84
CA LYS A 98 9.37 5.07 -8.16
C LYS A 98 10.41 6.03 -7.61
N TYR A 99 11.29 5.54 -6.78
CA TYR A 99 12.39 6.27 -6.21
C TYR A 99 13.72 5.70 -6.70
N ASN A 100 14.57 6.57 -7.25
CA ASN A 100 15.93 6.25 -7.68
C ASN A 100 16.92 7.08 -6.86
N CYS A 101 17.88 6.42 -6.26
CA CYS A 101 19.00 7.06 -5.57
C CYS A 101 20.31 6.33 -5.93
N ALA A 102 21.18 6.97 -6.69
CA ALA A 102 22.37 6.34 -7.24
C ALA A 102 22.02 5.08 -8.08
N ALA A 103 22.51 3.90 -7.65
CA ALA A 103 22.22 2.62 -8.32
C ALA A 103 20.99 1.91 -7.78
N ARG A 104 20.35 2.45 -6.73
CA ARG A 104 19.22 1.79 -6.05
C ARG A 104 17.89 2.27 -6.59
N VAL A 105 16.98 1.33 -6.76
CA VAL A 105 15.63 1.56 -7.26
C VAL A 105 14.63 0.97 -6.29
N THR A 106 13.70 1.81 -5.82
CA THR A 106 12.54 1.35 -5.04
C THR A 106 11.27 1.69 -5.79
N VAL A 107 10.37 0.74 -5.92
CA VAL A 107 9.02 0.92 -6.45
C VAL A 107 8.04 0.59 -5.33
N THR A 108 7.19 1.54 -4.99
CA THR A 108 6.12 1.34 -4.00
C THR A 108 4.78 1.61 -4.66
N GLU A 109 3.84 0.70 -4.47
CA GLU A 109 2.48 0.79 -4.96
C GLU A 109 1.52 0.85 -3.77
N TYR A 110 0.54 1.75 -3.86
CA TYR A 110 -0.47 1.98 -2.84
C TYR A 110 -1.85 1.71 -3.45
N LEU A 111 -2.61 0.83 -2.82
CA LEU A 111 -4.04 0.64 -3.12
C LEU A 111 -4.84 1.42 -2.09
N ILE A 112 -5.77 2.23 -2.57
CA ILE A 112 -6.58 3.14 -1.78
C ILE A 112 -8.05 2.75 -1.95
N GLU A 113 -8.80 2.69 -0.87
CA GLU A 113 -10.25 2.55 -0.92
C GLU A 113 -10.85 3.86 -1.48
N PRO A 114 -11.43 3.85 -2.69
CA PRO A 114 -11.78 5.10 -3.36
C PRO A 114 -12.90 5.89 -2.67
N ARG A 115 -13.78 5.21 -1.91
CA ARG A 115 -14.90 5.87 -1.22
C ARG A 115 -14.49 6.53 0.09
N THR A 116 -13.57 5.93 0.81
CA THR A 116 -13.17 6.39 2.14
C THR A 116 -11.81 7.07 2.16
N GLY A 117 -10.98 6.87 1.12
CA GLY A 117 -9.59 7.29 1.08
C GLY A 117 -8.68 6.47 2.02
N ALA A 118 -9.16 5.35 2.54
CA ALA A 118 -8.38 4.52 3.44
C ALA A 118 -7.31 3.73 2.67
N LEU A 119 -6.12 3.60 3.26
CA LEU A 119 -5.08 2.73 2.74
C LEU A 119 -5.52 1.26 2.89
N MET A 120 -5.48 0.49 1.80
CA MET A 120 -5.82 -0.93 1.79
C MET A 120 -4.58 -1.82 1.72
N PHE A 121 -3.59 -1.42 0.90
CA PHE A 121 -2.44 -2.27 0.60
C PHE A 121 -1.24 -1.44 0.16
N VAL A 122 -0.05 -1.90 0.57
CA VAL A 122 1.23 -1.40 0.08
C VAL A 122 2.06 -2.58 -0.44
N TYR A 123 2.56 -2.43 -1.64
CA TYR A 123 3.59 -3.29 -2.21
C TYR A 123 4.86 -2.48 -2.42
N THR A 124 5.99 -2.95 -1.90
CA THR A 124 7.29 -2.34 -2.16
C THR A 124 8.25 -3.37 -2.71
N LYS A 125 8.88 -3.03 -3.83
CA LYS A 125 10.01 -3.77 -4.38
C LYS A 125 11.24 -2.88 -4.38
N SER A 126 12.32 -3.36 -3.77
CA SER A 126 13.55 -2.59 -3.62
C SER A 126 14.76 -3.50 -3.72
N ASP A 127 15.86 -2.99 -4.27
CA ASP A 127 17.19 -3.55 -4.18
C ASP A 127 17.94 -3.06 -2.92
N ASP A 128 17.28 -2.29 -2.07
CA ASP A 128 17.76 -1.85 -0.76
C ASP A 128 16.94 -2.52 0.34
N HIS A 129 17.63 -3.04 1.38
CA HIS A 129 16.96 -3.69 2.51
C HIS A 129 16.12 -2.68 3.29
N PRO A 130 14.95 -3.06 3.80
CA PRO A 130 14.26 -2.28 4.82
C PRO A 130 15.17 -2.07 6.04
N LEU A 131 15.11 -0.91 6.70
CA LEU A 131 16.02 -0.50 7.77
C LEU A 131 16.22 -1.57 8.86
N ASP A 132 15.15 -2.29 9.20
CA ASP A 132 15.17 -3.30 10.27
C ASP A 132 15.65 -4.69 9.83
N PHE A 133 16.08 -4.82 8.58
CA PHE A 133 16.52 -6.09 7.99
C PHE A 133 17.93 -6.00 7.38
N SER A 134 18.73 -5.06 7.87
CA SER A 134 20.09 -4.83 7.37
C SER A 134 21.05 -6.03 7.55
N GLU A 135 20.76 -6.94 8.50
CA GLU A 135 21.54 -8.16 8.73
C GLU A 135 21.42 -9.20 7.61
N ILE A 136 20.41 -9.09 6.72
CA ILE A 136 20.20 -10.03 5.62
C ILE A 136 21.13 -9.73 4.45
N GLY A 137 21.54 -8.46 4.30
CA GLY A 137 22.51 -8.02 3.29
C GLY A 137 21.88 -7.71 1.93
N GLU A 138 22.64 -7.92 0.86
CA GLU A 138 22.24 -7.60 -0.51
C GLU A 138 21.15 -8.57 -1.01
N GLY A 139 20.19 -8.04 -1.76
CA GLY A 139 19.11 -8.82 -2.36
C GLY A 139 18.02 -7.94 -2.94
N VAL A 140 17.03 -8.58 -3.56
CA VAL A 140 15.79 -7.92 -4.00
C VAL A 140 14.70 -8.22 -2.99
N TYR A 141 14.18 -7.17 -2.38
CA TYR A 141 13.17 -7.23 -1.33
C TYR A 141 11.78 -6.96 -1.91
N GLU A 142 10.85 -7.83 -1.63
CA GLU A 142 9.43 -7.67 -1.95
C GLU A 142 8.62 -7.66 -0.65
N LEU A 143 8.14 -6.48 -0.27
CA LEU A 143 7.33 -6.26 0.92
C LEU A 143 5.87 -6.07 0.53
N ARG A 144 4.95 -6.73 1.23
CA ARG A 144 3.51 -6.57 1.11
C ARG A 144 2.93 -6.30 2.48
N LYS A 145 2.12 -5.23 2.60
CA LYS A 145 1.41 -4.88 3.83
C LYS A 145 -0.08 -4.74 3.50
N TYR A 146 -0.91 -5.36 4.32
CA TYR A 146 -2.37 -5.34 4.20
C TYR A 146 -2.97 -4.60 5.39
N TYR A 147 -4.03 -3.84 5.15
CA TYR A 147 -4.65 -2.97 6.14
C TYR A 147 -6.15 -3.27 6.29
N TYR A 148 -6.67 -3.13 7.50
CA TYR A 148 -8.10 -3.13 7.74
C TYR A 148 -8.76 -1.86 7.18
N SER A 149 -10.08 -1.84 7.12
CA SER A 149 -10.86 -0.69 6.61
C SER A 149 -10.71 0.59 7.45
N ASP A 150 -10.26 0.46 8.69
CA ASP A 150 -9.92 1.59 9.56
C ASP A 150 -8.48 2.11 9.37
N GLY A 151 -7.72 1.52 8.44
CA GLY A 151 -6.34 1.86 8.15
C GLY A 151 -5.31 1.26 9.11
N THR A 152 -5.73 0.40 10.05
CA THR A 152 -4.78 -0.31 10.91
C THR A 152 -4.13 -1.48 10.19
N TYR A 153 -2.89 -1.81 10.57
CA TYR A 153 -2.16 -2.92 9.99
C TYR A 153 -2.83 -4.26 10.27
N CYS A 154 -3.05 -5.04 9.24
CA CYS A 154 -3.66 -6.37 9.32
C CYS A 154 -2.59 -7.47 9.37
N THR A 155 -1.77 -7.55 8.33
CA THR A 155 -0.69 -8.53 8.18
C THR A 155 0.24 -8.12 7.04
N GLY A 156 1.41 -8.77 6.94
CA GLY A 156 2.32 -8.57 5.83
C GLY A 156 3.13 -9.79 5.47
N SER A 157 3.83 -9.70 4.36
CA SER A 157 4.82 -10.66 3.92
C SER A 157 6.07 -9.96 3.40
N LEU A 158 7.22 -10.54 3.70
CA LEU A 158 8.51 -10.07 3.21
C LEU A 158 9.27 -11.23 2.59
N LYS A 159 9.51 -11.11 1.29
CA LYS A 159 10.31 -12.06 0.51
C LYS A 159 11.62 -11.38 0.10
N VAL A 160 12.71 -12.10 0.20
CA VAL A 160 14.03 -11.67 -0.25
C VAL A 160 14.56 -12.67 -1.27
N THR A 161 14.95 -12.17 -2.44
CA THR A 161 15.72 -12.93 -3.43
C THR A 161 17.19 -12.53 -3.32
N LEU A 162 18.03 -13.44 -2.89
CA LEU A 162 19.47 -13.23 -2.71
C LEU A 162 20.20 -13.22 -4.08
N PRO A 163 21.45 -12.72 -4.14
CA PRO A 163 22.22 -12.67 -5.40
C PRO A 163 22.46 -14.04 -6.07
N ASP A 164 22.44 -15.13 -5.31
CA ASP A 164 22.53 -16.50 -5.83
C ASP A 164 21.22 -17.05 -6.40
N GLY A 165 20.15 -16.24 -6.35
CA GLY A 165 18.80 -16.60 -6.81
C GLY A 165 17.98 -17.36 -5.77
N SER A 166 18.51 -17.66 -4.59
CA SER A 166 17.74 -18.27 -3.52
C SER A 166 16.72 -17.30 -2.92
N GLU A 167 15.60 -17.82 -2.46
CA GLU A 167 14.52 -17.04 -1.86
C GLU A 167 14.36 -17.35 -0.38
N LYS A 168 14.10 -16.31 0.42
CA LYS A 168 13.75 -16.41 1.83
C LYS A 168 12.44 -15.68 2.09
N SER A 169 11.54 -16.32 2.86
CA SER A 169 10.40 -15.64 3.46
C SER A 169 10.76 -15.21 4.89
N LEU A 170 10.36 -14.00 5.24
CA LEU A 170 10.58 -13.36 6.54
C LEU A 170 9.26 -12.83 7.10
N ASP A 171 8.16 -13.51 6.81
CA ASP A 171 6.82 -13.05 7.15
C ASP A 171 6.61 -13.00 8.67
N GLU A 172 7.14 -13.97 9.40
CA GLU A 172 7.05 -14.04 10.87
C GLU A 172 7.85 -12.90 11.51
N GLU A 173 9.08 -12.69 11.06
CA GLU A 173 9.96 -11.63 11.55
C GLU A 173 9.38 -10.24 11.25
N LEU A 174 8.82 -10.06 10.04
CA LEU A 174 8.16 -8.83 9.66
C LEU A 174 6.99 -8.53 10.59
N ASN A 175 6.06 -9.48 10.73
CA ASN A 175 4.86 -9.28 11.55
C ASN A 175 5.18 -9.12 13.04
N ALA A 176 6.30 -9.67 13.52
CA ALA A 176 6.77 -9.47 14.88
C ALA A 176 7.39 -8.08 15.12
N LYS A 177 7.98 -7.48 14.08
CA LYS A 177 8.62 -6.15 14.16
C LYS A 177 7.64 -5.00 13.95
N ILE A 178 6.59 -5.21 13.15
CA ILE A 178 5.59 -4.18 12.89
C ILE A 178 4.62 -4.12 14.07
N HIS A 179 4.67 -3.01 14.80
CA HIS A 179 3.65 -2.73 15.81
C HIS A 179 2.41 -2.14 15.11
N PRO A 180 1.18 -2.64 15.39
CA PRO A 180 -0.03 -2.19 14.68
C PRO A 180 -0.27 -0.69 14.65
N PHE A 181 0.31 0.06 15.59
CA PHE A 181 0.15 1.52 15.70
C PHE A 181 1.32 2.34 15.16
N ASP A 182 2.51 1.77 14.96
CA ASP A 182 3.73 2.53 14.60
C ASP A 182 4.04 2.47 13.10
N ALA A 183 3.64 1.38 12.41
CA ALA A 183 4.05 1.12 11.03
C ALA A 183 3.33 1.98 9.98
N ASP A 184 2.22 2.59 10.36
CA ASP A 184 1.25 3.09 9.38
C ASP A 184 1.24 4.60 9.23
N ALA A 185 1.89 5.34 10.15
CA ALA A 185 1.81 6.79 10.16
C ALA A 185 2.34 7.40 8.84
N ASP A 186 3.46 6.92 8.32
CA ASP A 186 4.08 7.49 7.12
C ASP A 186 3.32 7.11 5.85
N GLU A 187 2.87 5.85 5.73
CA GLU A 187 2.14 5.36 4.56
C GLU A 187 0.73 5.94 4.49
N ASN A 188 0.02 5.99 5.62
CA ASN A 188 -1.28 6.67 5.72
C ASN A 188 -1.16 8.19 5.50
N ASN A 189 -0.10 8.82 5.99
CA ASN A 189 0.16 10.24 5.74
C ASN A 189 0.44 10.50 4.26
N TYR A 190 1.18 9.62 3.58
CA TYR A 190 1.38 9.72 2.14
C TYR A 190 0.04 9.69 1.38
N VAL A 191 -0.84 8.73 1.69
CA VAL A 191 -2.15 8.60 1.05
C VAL A 191 -3.03 9.83 1.31
N ARG A 192 -3.07 10.33 2.54
CA ARG A 192 -3.79 11.57 2.89
C ARG A 192 -3.26 12.77 2.11
N TYR A 193 -1.94 12.87 1.95
CA TYR A 193 -1.32 13.93 1.18
C TYR A 193 -1.69 13.83 -0.31
N LEU A 194 -1.67 12.64 -0.89
CA LEU A 194 -2.09 12.38 -2.26
C LEU A 194 -3.54 12.79 -2.51
N ILE A 195 -4.45 12.40 -1.61
CA ILE A 195 -5.87 12.78 -1.68
C ILE A 195 -6.04 14.30 -1.56
N SER A 196 -5.26 14.94 -0.70
CA SER A 196 -5.29 16.40 -0.56
C SER A 196 -4.84 17.12 -1.84
N ILE A 197 -3.81 16.62 -2.51
CA ILE A 197 -3.36 17.15 -3.82
C ILE A 197 -4.49 16.98 -4.85
N HIS A 198 -5.03 15.77 -4.95
CA HIS A 198 -6.12 15.46 -5.88
C HIS A 198 -7.31 16.42 -5.70
N ASN A 199 -7.81 16.52 -4.46
CA ASN A 199 -8.93 17.40 -4.16
C ASN A 199 -8.64 18.88 -4.46
N HIS A 200 -7.39 19.33 -4.25
CA HIS A 200 -7.00 20.69 -4.59
C HIS A 200 -7.01 20.94 -6.11
N MET A 201 -6.58 19.97 -6.87
CA MET A 201 -6.55 20.06 -8.34
C MET A 201 -7.97 20.06 -8.92
N MET A 202 -8.82 19.15 -8.43
CA MET A 202 -10.20 19.00 -8.95
C MET A 202 -11.16 20.12 -8.53
N ASN A 203 -10.88 20.81 -7.39
CA ASN A 203 -11.74 21.91 -6.92
C ASN A 203 -11.34 23.30 -7.44
N ASN A 204 -10.28 23.42 -8.23
CA ASN A 204 -9.82 24.69 -8.79
C ASN A 204 -10.18 24.88 -10.28
N GLU A 205 -11.02 23.99 -10.83
CA GLU A 205 -11.68 24.13 -12.11
C GLU A 205 -13.10 24.71 -11.93
#